data_fc130cd2502593a6d31c2ff1c9562b3a
#
_entry.id   fc130cd2502593a6d31c2ff1c9562b3a
#
_cell.length_a   1.000
_cell.length_b   1.000
_cell.length_c   1.000
_cell.angle_alpha   90.00
_cell.angle_beta   90.00
_cell.angle_gamma   90.00
#
_symmetry.space_group_name_H-M   'P 1'
#
loop_
_entity.id
_entity.type
_entity.pdbx_description
1 polymer ?
#
loop_
_entity_poly.entity_id
_entity_poly.type
_entity_poly.pdbx_seq_one_letter_code
_entity_poly.pdbx_strand_id
1 'polypeptide(L)'
;MISPRISFKNFKSKKVKSSLVRKKLTILIKEKNEILKSLSKDYKNNFNHKNLKKFKKSLDFRVIGMGGSSLGAKAIYDFLRHKIKKKFFFIDNLKINNIEKKKKNYNNLIISKSGNTIETIVNVNLLIKKQDQNILITENKKNYLNLLAEKLKADIIHHNDFIGGRYSVLSEVGMLPAELMGLNINNFKQLNFLIKNKSFFNNLISNVSSTLYFIQNKKFN
;
A
#
# COMPACT_ATOMS: atom_id res chain seq x y z
N MET A 1 -13.89 4.22 13.41
CA MET A 1 -14.00 4.39 14.89
C MET A 1 -12.72 3.79 15.48
N ILE A 2 -11.94 4.59 16.21
CA ILE A 2 -10.80 4.04 16.98
C ILE A 2 -11.42 3.15 18.03
N SER A 3 -10.99 1.88 18.08
CA SER A 3 -11.48 0.96 19.10
C SER A 3 -11.20 1.53 20.49
N PRO A 4 -12.14 1.48 21.45
CA PRO A 4 -11.87 1.88 22.83
C PRO A 4 -10.74 1.07 23.50
N ARG A 5 -10.35 -0.05 22.88
CA ARG A 5 -9.23 -0.88 23.33
C ARG A 5 -7.85 -0.40 22.85
N ILE A 6 -7.79 0.60 21.93
CA ILE A 6 -6.52 1.20 21.52
C ILE A 6 -6.22 2.36 22.46
N SER A 7 -5.15 2.24 23.23
CA SER A 7 -4.65 3.29 24.10
C SER A 7 -3.27 3.77 23.62
N PHE A 8 -3.04 5.08 23.69
CA PHE A 8 -1.77 5.71 23.36
C PHE A 8 -1.01 5.97 24.66
N LYS A 9 -0.39 4.93 25.22
CA LYS A 9 0.42 5.02 26.44
C LYS A 9 1.91 5.14 26.10
N ASN A 10 2.68 5.72 27.00
CA ASN A 10 4.16 5.76 26.95
C ASN A 10 4.83 6.73 25.94
N PHE A 11 4.08 7.59 25.26
CA PHE A 11 4.67 8.70 24.51
C PHE A 11 4.92 9.91 25.45
N LYS A 12 5.70 9.72 26.50
CA LYS A 12 6.10 10.82 27.37
C LYS A 12 7.19 11.60 26.66
N SER A 13 6.86 12.80 26.15
CA SER A 13 7.90 13.72 25.66
C SER A 13 8.69 14.26 26.84
N LYS A 14 10.01 14.14 26.81
CA LYS A 14 10.87 15.04 27.59
C LYS A 14 10.63 16.46 27.07
N LYS A 15 10.86 17.49 27.91
CA LYS A 15 10.56 18.92 27.72
C LYS A 15 11.01 19.45 26.33
N VAL A 16 10.27 19.17 25.27
CA VAL A 16 10.50 19.73 23.94
C VAL A 16 9.41 20.74 23.64
N LYS A 17 9.75 21.82 22.96
CA LYS A 17 8.80 22.85 22.52
C LYS A 17 7.76 22.24 21.56
N SER A 18 6.73 21.64 22.11
CA SER A 18 5.64 20.98 21.36
C SER A 18 4.77 21.95 20.56
N SER A 19 4.79 23.24 20.90
CA SER A 19 4.02 24.28 20.21
C SER A 19 4.40 24.44 18.73
N LEU A 20 5.70 24.42 18.43
CA LEU A 20 6.21 24.50 17.04
C LEU A 20 5.78 23.25 16.24
N VAL A 21 5.94 22.07 16.83
CA VAL A 21 5.52 20.81 16.20
C VAL A 21 4.02 20.82 15.93
N ARG A 22 3.22 21.25 16.90
CA ARG A 22 1.76 21.41 16.72
C ARG A 22 1.43 22.33 15.56
N LYS A 23 2.05 23.51 15.49
CA LYS A 23 1.83 24.47 14.40
C LYS A 23 2.17 23.86 13.04
N LYS A 24 3.35 23.24 12.90
CA LYS A 24 3.79 22.61 11.65
C LYS A 24 2.90 21.43 11.23
N LEU A 25 2.51 20.55 12.16
CA LEU A 25 1.58 19.45 11.87
C LEU A 25 0.20 19.95 11.43
N THR A 26 -0.30 21.02 12.05
CA THR A 26 -1.59 21.62 11.67
C THR A 26 -1.53 22.20 10.26
N ILE A 27 -0.41 22.82 9.87
CA ILE A 27 -0.19 23.32 8.51
C ILE A 27 -0.14 22.13 7.53
N LEU A 28 0.70 21.12 7.80
CA LEU A 28 0.87 19.94 6.97
C LEU A 28 -0.46 19.22 6.68
N ILE A 29 -1.29 19.04 7.70
CA ILE A 29 -2.60 18.38 7.54
C ILE A 29 -3.55 19.16 6.62
N LYS A 30 -3.39 20.48 6.54
CA LYS A 30 -4.19 21.35 5.65
C LYS A 30 -3.65 21.42 4.23
N GLU A 31 -2.42 20.96 3.99
CA GLU A 31 -1.81 20.96 2.66
C GLU A 31 -2.56 19.99 1.73
N LYS A 32 -2.69 20.38 0.46
CA LYS A 32 -3.22 19.53 -0.61
C LYS A 32 -2.14 18.54 -1.07
N ASN A 33 -1.73 17.64 -0.20
CA ASN A 33 -0.70 16.65 -0.46
C ASN A 33 -1.36 15.32 -0.84
N GLU A 34 -0.97 14.72 -1.97
CA GLU A 34 -1.57 13.47 -2.47
C GLU A 34 -1.34 12.29 -1.52
N ILE A 35 -0.22 12.26 -0.77
CA ILE A 35 0.05 11.23 0.23
C ILE A 35 -0.99 11.33 1.35
N LEU A 36 -1.20 12.53 1.91
CA LEU A 36 -2.21 12.73 2.98
C LEU A 36 -3.63 12.50 2.46
N LYS A 37 -3.91 12.91 1.24
CA LYS A 37 -5.20 12.66 0.59
C LYS A 37 -5.46 11.16 0.46
N SER A 38 -4.45 10.35 0.12
CA SER A 38 -4.61 8.89 0.00
C SER A 38 -5.05 8.20 1.30
N LEU A 39 -4.78 8.83 2.45
CA LEU A 39 -5.19 8.35 3.78
C LEU A 39 -6.64 8.71 4.12
N SER A 40 -7.28 9.57 3.34
CA SER A 40 -8.64 10.06 3.56
C SER A 40 -9.65 9.42 2.60
N LYS A 41 -10.94 9.55 2.90
CA LYS A 41 -12.03 9.09 2.02
C LYS A 41 -12.15 9.89 0.73
N ASP A 42 -11.53 11.06 0.66
CA ASP A 42 -11.59 11.95 -0.51
C ASP A 42 -10.70 11.46 -1.66
N TYR A 43 -9.79 10.52 -1.38
CA TYR A 43 -8.95 9.91 -2.39
C TYR A 43 -9.73 8.91 -3.22
N LYS A 44 -9.78 9.15 -4.53
CA LYS A 44 -10.37 8.22 -5.51
C LYS A 44 -9.26 7.37 -6.11
N ASN A 45 -9.36 6.07 -5.90
CA ASN A 45 -8.44 5.13 -6.54
C ASN A 45 -8.68 5.10 -8.05
N ASN A 46 -7.62 4.91 -8.84
CA ASN A 46 -7.67 4.87 -10.30
C ASN A 46 -8.17 3.53 -10.87
N PHE A 47 -8.86 2.72 -10.08
CA PHE A 47 -9.46 1.48 -10.55
C PHE A 47 -10.98 1.49 -10.38
N ASN A 48 -11.66 0.77 -11.28
CA ASN A 48 -13.11 0.67 -11.28
C ASN A 48 -13.55 -0.74 -10.88
N HIS A 49 -14.57 -0.82 -10.03
CA HIS A 49 -15.21 -2.10 -9.66
C HIS A 49 -15.67 -2.93 -10.85
N LYS A 50 -16.03 -2.30 -11.99
CA LYS A 50 -16.42 -3.00 -13.21
C LYS A 50 -15.26 -3.84 -13.76
N ASN A 51 -14.05 -3.28 -13.79
CA ASN A 51 -12.85 -3.96 -14.31
C ASN A 51 -12.44 -5.15 -13.42
N LEU A 52 -12.83 -5.11 -12.14
CA LEU A 52 -12.51 -6.17 -11.19
C LEU A 52 -13.52 -7.33 -11.18
N LYS A 53 -14.66 -7.20 -11.87
CA LYS A 53 -15.71 -8.23 -11.86
C LYS A 53 -15.21 -9.61 -12.31
N LYS A 54 -14.35 -9.65 -13.35
CA LYS A 54 -13.77 -10.90 -13.87
C LYS A 54 -12.90 -11.64 -12.85
N PHE A 55 -12.31 -10.91 -11.89
CA PHE A 55 -11.46 -11.47 -10.83
C PHE A 55 -12.22 -11.84 -9.55
N LYS A 56 -13.50 -11.45 -9.43
CA LYS A 56 -14.27 -11.68 -8.18
C LYS A 56 -14.44 -13.16 -7.86
N LYS A 57 -14.60 -14.01 -8.88
CA LYS A 57 -14.76 -15.47 -8.72
C LYS A 57 -13.45 -16.20 -8.50
N SER A 58 -12.32 -15.55 -8.71
CA SER A 58 -10.99 -16.15 -8.58
C SER A 58 -10.63 -16.34 -7.11
N LEU A 59 -10.05 -17.49 -6.80
CA LEU A 59 -9.66 -17.84 -5.43
C LEU A 59 -8.16 -17.66 -5.16
N ASP A 60 -7.33 -17.76 -6.19
CA ASP A 60 -5.88 -17.72 -6.06
C ASP A 60 -5.27 -16.55 -6.82
N PHE A 61 -4.49 -15.75 -6.12
CA PHE A 61 -3.80 -14.58 -6.65
C PHE A 61 -2.30 -14.65 -6.36
N ARG A 62 -1.50 -14.13 -7.28
CA ARG A 62 -0.09 -13.82 -7.03
C ARG A 62 0.11 -12.32 -7.06
N VAL A 63 0.75 -11.78 -6.05
CA VAL A 63 1.19 -10.39 -6.00
C VAL A 63 2.68 -10.37 -6.26
N ILE A 64 3.08 -9.84 -7.40
CA ILE A 64 4.48 -9.75 -7.84
C ILE A 64 4.92 -8.29 -7.74
N GLY A 65 5.82 -7.99 -6.83
CA GLY A 65 6.30 -6.63 -6.60
C GLY A 65 7.30 -6.58 -5.46
N MET A 66 8.10 -5.52 -5.39
CA MET A 66 9.20 -5.38 -4.43
C MET A 66 8.94 -4.26 -3.44
N GLY A 67 9.31 -4.45 -2.19
CA GLY A 67 9.22 -3.42 -1.14
C GLY A 67 7.83 -2.83 -0.98
N GLY A 68 7.68 -1.51 -1.14
CA GLY A 68 6.39 -0.82 -1.02
C GLY A 68 5.30 -1.30 -1.96
N SER A 69 5.66 -1.97 -3.07
CA SER A 69 4.70 -2.53 -4.02
C SER A 69 3.98 -3.78 -3.53
N SER A 70 4.53 -4.48 -2.54
CA SER A 70 3.97 -5.74 -2.02
C SER A 70 3.71 -5.72 -0.52
N LEU A 71 4.59 -5.09 0.28
CA LEU A 71 4.57 -5.19 1.74
C LEU A 71 3.27 -4.67 2.37
N GLY A 72 2.69 -3.58 1.83
CA GLY A 72 1.44 -3.04 2.34
C GLY A 72 0.26 -4.01 2.14
N ALA A 73 0.14 -4.60 0.95
CA ALA A 73 -0.87 -5.61 0.66
C ALA A 73 -0.67 -6.88 1.48
N LYS A 74 0.58 -7.30 1.67
CA LYS A 74 0.94 -8.45 2.51
C LYS A 74 0.55 -8.23 3.98
N ALA A 75 0.87 -7.06 4.53
CA ALA A 75 0.48 -6.71 5.89
C ALA A 75 -1.06 -6.72 6.09
N ILE A 76 -1.82 -6.20 5.11
CA ILE A 76 -3.29 -6.26 5.14
C ILE A 76 -3.76 -7.73 5.13
N TYR A 77 -3.18 -8.55 4.25
CA TYR A 77 -3.52 -9.96 4.10
C TYR A 77 -3.27 -10.73 5.40
N ASP A 78 -2.08 -10.61 5.97
CA ASP A 78 -1.69 -11.33 7.18
C ASP A 78 -2.52 -10.90 8.39
N PHE A 79 -2.72 -9.59 8.58
CA PHE A 79 -3.49 -9.06 9.70
C PHE A 79 -4.98 -9.41 9.64
N LEU A 80 -5.58 -9.37 8.43
CA LEU A 80 -7.02 -9.64 8.22
C LEU A 80 -7.28 -11.04 7.67
N ARG A 81 -6.31 -11.95 7.74
CA ARG A 81 -6.39 -13.30 7.17
C ARG A 81 -7.66 -14.05 7.55
N HIS A 82 -8.12 -13.87 8.79
CA HIS A 82 -9.34 -14.50 9.31
C HIS A 82 -10.64 -14.04 8.60
N LYS A 83 -10.60 -12.92 7.87
CA LYS A 83 -11.75 -12.39 7.08
C LYS A 83 -11.64 -12.70 5.59
N ILE A 84 -10.50 -13.20 5.13
CA ILE A 84 -10.20 -13.35 3.72
C ILE A 84 -10.31 -14.82 3.33
N LYS A 85 -11.25 -15.13 2.42
CA LYS A 85 -11.47 -16.49 1.91
C LYS A 85 -10.53 -16.88 0.78
N LYS A 86 -9.94 -15.91 0.11
CA LYS A 86 -9.06 -16.08 -1.04
C LYS A 86 -7.61 -16.28 -0.62
N LYS A 87 -6.81 -16.89 -1.49
CA LYS A 87 -5.38 -17.13 -1.27
C LYS A 87 -4.55 -16.13 -2.05
N PHE A 88 -3.62 -15.48 -1.35
CA PHE A 88 -2.67 -14.55 -1.95
C PHE A 88 -1.25 -15.03 -1.69
N PHE A 89 -0.49 -15.15 -2.77
CA PHE A 89 0.92 -15.53 -2.76
C PHE A 89 1.75 -14.29 -3.11
N PHE A 90 2.66 -13.89 -2.23
CA PHE A 90 3.49 -12.72 -2.42
C PHE A 90 4.86 -13.11 -2.93
N ILE A 91 5.26 -12.57 -4.07
CA ILE A 91 6.55 -12.75 -4.71
C ILE A 91 7.28 -11.42 -4.63
N ASP A 92 8.04 -11.26 -3.57
CA ASP A 92 8.74 -10.02 -3.20
C ASP A 92 10.26 -10.17 -3.15
N ASN A 93 10.79 -11.28 -3.67
CA ASN A 93 12.20 -11.60 -3.68
C ASN A 93 12.56 -12.40 -4.93
N LEU A 94 13.83 -12.38 -5.33
CA LEU A 94 14.38 -13.23 -6.39
C LEU A 94 14.59 -14.70 -5.98
N LYS A 95 14.48 -15.01 -4.69
CA LYS A 95 14.54 -16.41 -4.21
C LYS A 95 13.31 -17.17 -4.66
N ILE A 96 13.47 -17.93 -5.72
CA ILE A 96 12.49 -18.88 -6.23
C ILE A 96 12.63 -20.19 -5.44
N ASN A 97 12.25 -20.15 -4.17
CA ASN A 97 12.11 -21.39 -3.42
C ASN A 97 10.84 -22.09 -3.92
N ASN A 98 11.00 -23.15 -4.68
CA ASN A 98 9.96 -24.08 -5.11
C ASN A 98 8.69 -23.39 -5.65
N ILE A 99 8.82 -22.74 -6.82
CA ILE A 99 7.63 -22.46 -7.62
C ILE A 99 7.09 -23.84 -7.99
N GLU A 100 6.08 -24.24 -7.23
CA GLU A 100 5.35 -25.46 -7.58
C GLU A 100 4.95 -25.33 -9.05
N LYS A 101 5.46 -26.21 -9.88
CA LYS A 101 5.11 -26.36 -11.29
C LYS A 101 3.66 -26.87 -11.46
N LYS A 102 2.74 -26.38 -10.63
CA LYS A 102 1.32 -26.73 -10.74
C LYS A 102 0.77 -26.14 -12.03
N LYS A 103 0.07 -26.94 -12.80
CA LYS A 103 -0.64 -26.62 -14.06
C LYS A 103 -1.78 -25.59 -13.87
N LYS A 104 -1.78 -24.81 -12.81
CA LYS A 104 -2.87 -23.92 -12.45
C LYS A 104 -2.64 -22.54 -13.04
N ASN A 105 -3.69 -21.95 -13.62
CA ASN A 105 -3.70 -20.56 -14.05
C ASN A 105 -3.83 -19.66 -12.81
N TYR A 106 -3.09 -18.57 -12.80
CA TYR A 106 -3.11 -17.60 -11.72
C TYR A 106 -3.70 -16.27 -12.17
N ASN A 107 -4.22 -15.53 -11.20
CA ASN A 107 -4.52 -14.12 -11.35
C ASN A 107 -3.36 -13.33 -10.75
N ASN A 108 -2.62 -12.62 -11.60
CA ASN A 108 -1.43 -11.91 -11.19
C ASN A 108 -1.73 -10.43 -10.99
N LEU A 109 -1.29 -9.89 -9.86
CA LEU A 109 -1.17 -8.48 -9.58
C LEU A 109 0.31 -8.11 -9.67
N ILE A 110 0.69 -7.43 -10.74
CA ILE A 110 2.07 -7.05 -11.01
C ILE A 110 2.22 -5.57 -10.68
N ILE A 111 3.02 -5.28 -9.68
CA ILE A 111 3.07 -3.95 -9.09
C ILE A 111 4.50 -3.42 -9.08
N SER A 112 4.74 -2.36 -9.85
CA SER A 112 5.98 -1.58 -9.79
C SER A 112 5.69 -0.14 -10.19
N LYS A 113 5.94 0.81 -9.29
CA LYS A 113 5.71 2.22 -9.58
C LYS A 113 6.48 2.67 -10.82
N SER A 114 7.79 2.44 -10.87
CA SER A 114 8.64 2.79 -12.02
C SER A 114 8.38 1.94 -13.26
N GLY A 115 7.77 0.76 -13.09
CA GLY A 115 7.60 -0.23 -14.13
C GLY A 115 8.90 -0.90 -14.62
N ASN A 116 10.06 -0.56 -14.01
CA ASN A 116 11.39 -1.00 -14.43
C ASN A 116 12.18 -1.67 -13.30
N THR A 117 11.55 -2.06 -12.20
CA THR A 117 12.21 -2.75 -11.08
C THR A 117 12.67 -4.13 -11.54
N ILE A 118 13.97 -4.39 -11.52
CA ILE A 118 14.61 -5.60 -12.08
C ILE A 118 14.02 -6.86 -11.48
N GLU A 119 13.88 -6.93 -10.16
CA GLU A 119 13.33 -8.10 -9.47
C GLU A 119 11.89 -8.39 -9.92
N THR A 120 11.09 -7.35 -10.10
CA THR A 120 9.71 -7.49 -10.60
C THR A 120 9.73 -8.02 -12.03
N ILE A 121 10.59 -7.48 -12.91
CA ILE A 121 10.71 -7.89 -14.30
C ILE A 121 11.14 -9.36 -14.40
N VAL A 122 12.17 -9.76 -13.64
CA VAL A 122 12.66 -11.15 -13.61
C VAL A 122 11.56 -12.10 -13.15
N ASN A 123 10.90 -11.81 -12.03
CA ASN A 123 9.83 -12.64 -11.50
C ASN A 123 8.65 -12.76 -12.48
N VAL A 124 8.30 -11.68 -13.15
CA VAL A 124 7.23 -11.66 -14.15
C VAL A 124 7.58 -12.58 -15.33
N ASN A 125 8.80 -12.46 -15.89
CA ASN A 125 9.23 -13.27 -17.03
C ASN A 125 9.33 -14.76 -16.69
N LEU A 126 9.64 -15.11 -15.45
CA LEU A 126 9.73 -16.49 -15.00
C LEU A 126 8.37 -17.13 -14.67
N LEU A 127 7.42 -16.34 -14.19
CA LEU A 127 6.21 -16.85 -13.55
C LEU A 127 4.94 -16.76 -14.40
N ILE A 128 4.85 -15.75 -15.27
CA ILE A 128 3.62 -15.48 -16.02
C ILE A 128 3.52 -16.40 -17.22
N LYS A 129 2.33 -16.97 -17.38
CA LYS A 129 1.96 -17.78 -18.54
C LYS A 129 0.97 -17.02 -19.41
N LYS A 130 0.89 -17.37 -20.69
CA LYS A 130 0.01 -16.75 -21.69
C LYS A 130 -1.46 -16.79 -21.27
N GLN A 131 -1.88 -17.85 -20.58
CA GLN A 131 -3.26 -18.07 -20.12
C GLN A 131 -3.58 -17.46 -18.76
N ASP A 132 -2.61 -16.87 -18.08
CA ASP A 132 -2.85 -16.19 -16.80
C ASP A 132 -3.62 -14.87 -17.02
N GLN A 133 -4.44 -14.50 -16.04
CA GLN A 133 -5.08 -13.18 -16.02
C GLN A 133 -4.20 -12.21 -15.24
N ASN A 134 -3.89 -11.08 -15.86
CA ASN A 134 -2.92 -10.13 -15.32
C ASN A 134 -3.55 -8.75 -15.12
N ILE A 135 -3.24 -8.10 -13.99
CA ILE A 135 -3.46 -6.69 -13.72
C ILE A 135 -2.12 -6.07 -13.39
N LEU A 136 -1.77 -4.99 -14.06
CA LEU A 136 -0.54 -4.26 -13.80
C LEU A 136 -0.83 -2.91 -13.13
N ILE A 137 -0.01 -2.56 -12.14
CA ILE A 137 -0.06 -1.24 -11.48
C ILE A 137 1.30 -0.58 -11.66
N THR A 138 1.32 0.54 -12.40
CA THR A 138 2.54 1.31 -12.69
C THR A 138 2.19 2.77 -12.99
N GLU A 139 3.18 3.66 -13.02
CA GLU A 139 3.00 5.05 -13.46
C GLU A 139 2.60 5.12 -14.94
N ASN A 140 1.89 6.17 -15.31
CA ASN A 140 1.52 6.45 -16.70
C ASN A 140 2.70 7.07 -17.45
N LYS A 141 3.79 6.30 -17.60
CA LYS A 141 5.01 6.67 -18.31
C LYS A 141 5.51 5.50 -19.15
N LYS A 142 6.26 5.77 -20.19
CA LYS A 142 6.91 4.71 -20.98
C LYS A 142 7.83 3.89 -20.07
N ASN A 143 7.49 2.64 -19.82
CA ASN A 143 8.25 1.71 -18.99
C ASN A 143 7.98 0.26 -19.43
N TYR A 144 8.76 -0.68 -18.89
CA TYR A 144 8.64 -2.08 -19.24
C TYR A 144 7.26 -2.68 -18.95
N LEU A 145 6.66 -2.36 -17.79
CA LEU A 145 5.33 -2.91 -17.43
C LEU A 145 4.22 -2.40 -18.33
N ASN A 146 4.27 -1.16 -18.82
CA ASN A 146 3.30 -0.65 -19.78
C ASN A 146 3.40 -1.41 -21.13
N LEU A 147 4.62 -1.61 -21.63
CA LEU A 147 4.85 -2.41 -22.85
C LEU A 147 4.42 -3.87 -22.68
N LEU A 148 4.67 -4.44 -21.52
CA LEU A 148 4.24 -5.79 -21.19
C LEU A 148 2.71 -5.92 -21.13
N ALA A 149 2.03 -4.95 -20.53
CA ALA A 149 0.57 -4.93 -20.46
C ALA A 149 -0.07 -4.94 -21.84
N GLU A 150 0.46 -4.16 -22.77
CA GLU A 150 0.03 -4.14 -24.17
C GLU A 150 0.20 -5.52 -24.83
N LYS A 151 1.38 -6.15 -24.69
CA LYS A 151 1.68 -7.49 -25.25
C LYS A 151 0.76 -8.56 -24.68
N LEU A 152 0.45 -8.50 -23.38
CA LEU A 152 -0.39 -9.47 -22.70
C LEU A 152 -1.88 -9.16 -22.83
N LYS A 153 -2.27 -8.02 -23.41
CA LYS A 153 -3.64 -7.49 -23.40
C LYS A 153 -4.22 -7.47 -21.99
N ALA A 154 -3.39 -7.07 -21.02
CA ALA A 154 -3.70 -7.08 -19.61
C ALA A 154 -4.30 -5.75 -19.17
N ASP A 155 -5.08 -5.77 -18.08
CA ASP A 155 -5.57 -4.53 -17.47
C ASP A 155 -4.41 -3.76 -16.84
N ILE A 156 -4.40 -2.45 -17.10
CA ILE A 156 -3.44 -1.54 -16.50
C ILE A 156 -4.15 -0.53 -15.61
N ILE A 157 -3.56 -0.26 -14.46
CA ILE A 157 -4.02 0.74 -13.50
C ILE A 157 -2.85 1.69 -13.25
N HIS A 158 -3.06 2.93 -13.60
CA HIS A 158 -2.02 3.95 -13.40
C HIS A 158 -1.96 4.39 -11.96
N HIS A 159 -0.77 4.24 -11.37
CA HIS A 159 -0.47 4.70 -10.02
C HIS A 159 -0.23 6.20 -10.00
N ASN A 160 -0.66 6.86 -8.92
CA ASN A 160 -0.43 8.28 -8.72
C ASN A 160 1.08 8.58 -8.56
N ASP A 161 1.62 9.41 -9.45
CA ASP A 161 3.04 9.73 -9.54
C ASP A 161 3.59 10.40 -8.27
N PHE A 162 2.75 11.12 -7.54
CA PHE A 162 3.13 11.85 -6.33
C PHE A 162 3.14 10.98 -5.05
N ILE A 163 2.70 9.72 -5.14
CA ILE A 163 2.70 8.79 -4.02
C ILE A 163 3.88 7.83 -4.14
N GLY A 164 4.90 8.02 -3.29
CA GLY A 164 6.05 7.11 -3.23
C GLY A 164 5.68 5.72 -2.67
N GLY A 165 6.47 4.69 -3.01
CA GLY A 165 6.21 3.31 -2.61
C GLY A 165 6.00 3.11 -1.11
N ARG A 166 6.75 3.84 -0.24
CA ARG A 166 6.60 3.77 1.22
C ARG A 166 5.25 4.24 1.74
N TYR A 167 4.53 5.05 0.95
CA TYR A 167 3.26 5.67 1.34
C TYR A 167 2.07 5.12 0.55
N SER A 168 2.28 4.10 -0.29
CA SER A 168 1.31 3.65 -1.29
C SER A 168 0.27 2.65 -0.78
N VAL A 169 0.36 2.19 0.47
CA VAL A 169 -0.55 1.17 0.99
C VAL A 169 -2.03 1.55 0.92
N LEU A 170 -2.37 2.84 1.06
CA LEU A 170 -3.75 3.33 0.97
C LEU A 170 -4.08 3.96 -0.40
N SER A 171 -3.21 3.82 -1.39
CA SER A 171 -3.48 4.08 -2.81
C SER A 171 -3.84 2.79 -3.56
N GLU A 172 -3.83 2.82 -4.88
CA GLU A 172 -4.13 1.68 -5.76
C GLU A 172 -3.33 0.43 -5.38
N VAL A 173 -2.07 0.62 -4.97
CA VAL A 173 -1.09 -0.45 -4.68
C VAL A 173 -1.56 -1.39 -3.56
N GLY A 174 -2.13 -0.85 -2.50
CA GLY A 174 -2.64 -1.68 -1.41
C GLY A 174 -4.15 -1.86 -1.45
N MET A 175 -4.90 -0.88 -1.98
CA MET A 175 -6.36 -0.93 -1.98
C MET A 175 -6.93 -1.83 -3.06
N LEU A 176 -6.28 -1.98 -4.22
CA LEU A 176 -6.70 -2.96 -5.22
C LEU A 176 -6.59 -4.40 -4.70
N PRO A 177 -5.44 -4.85 -4.18
CA PRO A 177 -5.37 -6.16 -3.53
C PRO A 177 -6.41 -6.33 -2.41
N ALA A 178 -6.60 -5.30 -1.55
CA ALA A 178 -7.59 -5.35 -0.47
C ALA A 178 -9.03 -5.56 -0.98
N GLU A 179 -9.40 -4.87 -2.06
CA GLU A 179 -10.69 -5.06 -2.74
C GLU A 179 -10.84 -6.49 -3.28
N LEU A 180 -9.80 -7.03 -3.91
CA LEU A 180 -9.80 -8.40 -4.41
C LEU A 180 -9.83 -9.44 -3.28
N MET A 181 -9.30 -9.11 -2.10
CA MET A 181 -9.44 -9.89 -0.87
C MET A 181 -10.88 -9.91 -0.35
N GLY A 182 -11.77 -9.04 -0.86
CA GLY A 182 -13.15 -8.89 -0.43
C GLY A 182 -13.34 -7.92 0.75
N LEU A 183 -12.34 -7.09 1.01
CA LEU A 183 -12.37 -6.11 2.10
C LEU A 183 -13.00 -4.79 1.63
N ASN A 184 -13.70 -4.10 2.54
CA ASN A 184 -14.20 -2.76 2.26
C ASN A 184 -13.07 -1.74 2.42
N ILE A 185 -12.55 -1.24 1.30
CA ILE A 185 -11.41 -0.32 1.26
C ILE A 185 -11.68 1.03 1.96
N ASN A 186 -12.94 1.46 2.07
CA ASN A 186 -13.28 2.69 2.78
C ASN A 186 -12.99 2.61 4.29
N ASN A 187 -12.93 1.40 4.85
CA ASN A 187 -12.61 1.21 6.27
C ASN A 187 -11.14 1.48 6.61
N PHE A 188 -10.26 1.54 5.60
CA PHE A 188 -8.84 1.85 5.80
C PHE A 188 -8.56 3.36 5.79
N LYS A 189 -9.43 4.16 5.18
CA LYS A 189 -9.21 5.60 4.96
C LYS A 189 -9.79 6.44 6.10
N GLN A 190 -9.07 6.46 7.23
CA GLN A 190 -9.59 7.05 8.48
C GLN A 190 -8.80 8.26 9.00
N LEU A 191 -7.93 8.88 8.20
CA LEU A 191 -7.10 9.99 8.64
C LEU A 191 -7.93 11.11 9.30
N ASN A 192 -9.01 11.55 8.65
CA ASN A 192 -9.85 12.65 9.16
C ASN A 192 -10.47 12.34 10.53
N PHE A 193 -10.76 11.07 10.80
CA PHE A 193 -11.26 10.62 12.10
C PHE A 193 -10.15 10.61 13.15
N LEU A 194 -8.96 10.12 12.79
CA LEU A 194 -7.80 10.05 13.68
C LEU A 194 -7.36 11.45 14.14
N ILE A 195 -7.20 12.40 13.21
CA ILE A 195 -6.74 13.75 13.53
C ILE A 195 -7.75 14.57 14.36
N LYS A 196 -9.05 14.27 14.26
CA LYS A 196 -10.10 14.86 15.11
C LYS A 196 -10.07 14.34 16.55
N ASN A 197 -9.47 13.18 16.78
CA ASN A 197 -9.32 12.62 18.11
C ASN A 197 -8.21 13.34 18.87
N LYS A 198 -8.57 14.12 19.90
CA LYS A 198 -7.63 14.93 20.70
C LYS A 198 -6.51 14.09 21.31
N SER A 199 -6.81 12.89 21.81
CA SER A 199 -5.81 11.99 22.41
C SER A 199 -4.81 11.54 21.37
N PHE A 200 -5.27 11.05 20.20
CA PHE A 200 -4.39 10.67 19.10
C PHE A 200 -3.50 11.82 18.65
N PHE A 201 -4.09 12.99 18.41
CA PHE A 201 -3.33 14.14 17.91
C PHE A 201 -2.28 14.63 18.90
N ASN A 202 -2.59 14.67 20.19
CA ASN A 202 -1.63 15.02 21.23
C ASN A 202 -0.48 14.01 21.33
N ASN A 203 -0.78 12.71 21.24
CA ASN A 203 0.24 11.66 21.23
C ASN A 203 1.12 11.72 19.98
N LEU A 204 0.56 12.03 18.81
CA LEU A 204 1.32 12.26 17.58
C LEU A 204 2.31 13.42 17.76
N ILE A 205 1.86 14.55 18.30
CA ILE A 205 2.73 15.71 18.59
C ILE A 205 3.83 15.30 19.56
N SER A 206 3.51 14.58 20.63
CA SER A 206 4.51 14.14 21.61
C SER A 206 5.54 13.21 20.98
N ASN A 207 5.11 12.28 20.14
CA ASN A 207 6.00 11.36 19.42
C ASN A 207 6.96 12.11 18.49
N VAL A 208 6.44 12.97 17.62
CA VAL A 208 7.24 13.77 16.71
C VAL A 208 8.23 14.67 17.47
N SER A 209 7.76 15.32 18.56
CA SER A 209 8.63 16.16 19.39
C SER A 209 9.77 15.38 20.03
N SER A 210 9.48 14.17 20.52
CA SER A 210 10.51 13.29 21.12
C SER A 210 11.52 12.82 20.07
N THR A 211 11.04 12.43 18.89
CA THR A 211 11.91 12.04 17.77
C THR A 211 12.85 13.17 17.36
N LEU A 212 12.32 14.39 17.21
CA LEU A 212 13.14 15.56 16.88
C LEU A 212 14.17 15.88 17.98
N TYR A 213 13.81 15.74 19.26
CA TYR A 213 14.74 15.91 20.36
C TYR A 213 15.90 14.93 20.26
N PHE A 214 15.65 13.65 19.99
CA PHE A 214 16.72 12.67 19.85
C PHE A 214 17.60 12.95 18.64
N ILE A 215 17.02 13.31 17.50
CA ILE A 215 17.78 13.69 16.30
C ILE A 215 18.71 14.87 16.61
N GLN A 216 18.19 15.94 17.21
CA GLN A 216 18.97 17.15 17.50
C GLN A 216 20.09 16.91 18.53
N ASN A 217 19.89 15.99 19.46
CA ASN A 217 20.88 15.67 20.49
C ASN A 217 21.76 14.47 20.13
N LYS A 218 21.74 14.00 18.87
CA LYS A 218 22.52 12.85 18.37
C LYS A 218 22.41 11.61 19.29
N LYS A 219 21.22 11.38 19.85
CA LYS A 219 20.93 10.24 20.74
C LYS A 219 20.23 9.11 19.98
N PHE A 220 20.65 8.87 18.76
CA PHE A 220 20.33 7.66 18.00
C PHE A 220 21.49 6.69 18.09
N ASN A 221 21.17 5.46 18.43
CA ASN A 221 22.04 4.32 18.20
C ASN A 221 21.72 3.72 16.83
#